data_da36135555e955fccd746b39ebc38936
#
_entry.id   da36135555e955fccd746b39ebc38936
#
_cell.length_a   1.000
_cell.length_b   1.000
_cell.length_c   1.000
_cell.angle_alpha   90.00
_cell.angle_beta   90.00
_cell.angle_gamma   90.00
#
_symmetry.space_group_name_H-M   'P 1'
#
loop_
_entity.id
_entity.type
_entity.pdbx_description
1 polymer ?
#
loop_
_entity_poly.entity_id
_entity_poly.type
_entity_poly.pdbx_seq_one_letter_code
_entity_poly.pdbx_strand_id
1 'polypeptide(L)'
;KMEKILKKLKKLLRLIFGRTTLGTLFLLIQILVLFAGFDWFREYLIYMYGGSAMLSALVLIYIISDEGNSTIKLSWVVPILIFPVFGTLFYLFLTLQPGTRRINRRIEEVGTKLRPYLLQDPEVLAHYESISASGGNLVRYMNQYGRFPAYENTGVRYFPLGDDMFPVLLEELKKAEHFIFMEYFIVEHGVMWDAILQVLETKVAEGVEVRFMYDGMGNLFTLPHGYEKAMQEKGIQCKIFAPVRPALSSYQNNRDHRKICVIDGHTAFTGGVNLADEYINQRVRFGHWKDTAVMLKGKAVDSFTMMFLQLWDVTERDAEEYRRFLCPETFHMPEGMDYGGFVMPYADSPLDGENVGESVYLDILGRSRRYVHITTPYLILDDTTLAALKFAAKRGVEVIIIMPHIPDKLYAYLLARSYYAELLRAGVQIYEYTPGFIHAKMFTSDDEKAVVGTINLDFRSLYLHFECASYFFRNAVVMDVEEDFQKTLAKSERITLENCRKYPFIRRFAGKALRILAPLM
;
A
#
# COMPACT_ATOMS: atom_id res chain seq x y z
N LYS A 1 -41.84 -14.66 -10.58
CA LYS A 1 -41.22 -15.32 -11.76
C LYS A 1 -40.18 -14.41 -12.44
N MET A 2 -40.50 -13.14 -12.67
CA MET A 2 -39.64 -12.15 -13.35
C MET A 2 -38.31 -11.88 -12.58
N GLU A 3 -38.37 -11.80 -11.27
CA GLU A 3 -37.18 -11.59 -10.42
C GLU A 3 -36.17 -12.76 -10.44
N LYS A 4 -36.67 -14.00 -10.50
CA LYS A 4 -35.86 -15.20 -10.69
C LYS A 4 -35.19 -15.25 -12.08
N ILE A 5 -35.85 -14.74 -13.11
CA ILE A 5 -35.30 -14.65 -14.47
C ILE A 5 -34.23 -13.56 -14.54
N LEU A 6 -34.46 -12.39 -13.94
CA LEU A 6 -33.45 -11.32 -13.84
C LEU A 6 -32.23 -11.74 -13.05
N LYS A 7 -32.38 -12.47 -11.93
CA LYS A 7 -31.24 -13.04 -11.17
C LYS A 7 -30.46 -14.07 -12.00
N LYS A 8 -31.15 -14.93 -12.75
CA LYS A 8 -30.48 -15.89 -13.67
C LYS A 8 -29.74 -15.18 -14.80
N LEU A 9 -30.34 -14.16 -15.39
CA LEU A 9 -29.74 -13.35 -16.47
C LEU A 9 -28.51 -12.58 -15.96
N LYS A 10 -28.59 -11.96 -14.78
CA LYS A 10 -27.44 -11.33 -14.12
C LYS A 10 -26.31 -12.34 -13.79
N LYS A 11 -26.67 -13.56 -13.38
CA LYS A 11 -25.68 -14.62 -13.11
C LYS A 11 -25.03 -15.11 -14.41
N LEU A 12 -25.80 -15.23 -15.49
CA LEU A 12 -25.30 -15.61 -16.82
C LEU A 12 -24.37 -14.53 -17.40
N LEU A 13 -24.78 -13.27 -17.33
CA LEU A 13 -23.93 -12.13 -17.75
C LEU A 13 -22.64 -12.05 -16.94
N ARG A 14 -22.68 -12.27 -15.61
CA ARG A 14 -21.48 -12.33 -14.79
C ARG A 14 -20.56 -13.50 -15.13
N LEU A 15 -21.11 -14.63 -15.59
CA LEU A 15 -20.33 -15.77 -16.05
C LEU A 15 -19.65 -15.47 -17.39
N ILE A 16 -20.40 -14.89 -18.34
CA ILE A 16 -19.91 -14.55 -19.69
C ILE A 16 -18.83 -13.46 -19.63
N PHE A 17 -19.02 -12.45 -18.77
CA PHE A 17 -18.05 -11.35 -18.58
C PHE A 17 -17.09 -11.57 -17.41
N GLY A 18 -16.95 -12.82 -16.94
CA GLY A 18 -15.98 -13.20 -15.93
C GLY A 18 -14.52 -13.11 -16.43
N ARG A 19 -13.59 -12.79 -15.53
CA ARG A 19 -12.15 -12.66 -15.85
C ARG A 19 -11.60 -13.85 -16.63
N THR A 20 -11.89 -15.06 -16.14
CA THR A 20 -11.46 -16.31 -16.76
C THR A 20 -12.11 -16.51 -18.11
N THR A 21 -13.41 -16.24 -18.25
CA THR A 21 -14.16 -16.44 -19.51
C THR A 21 -13.69 -15.48 -20.60
N LEU A 22 -13.49 -14.21 -20.27
CA LEU A 22 -12.99 -13.22 -21.24
C LEU A 22 -11.52 -13.44 -21.57
N GLY A 23 -10.67 -13.77 -20.60
CA GLY A 23 -9.28 -14.13 -20.85
C GLY A 23 -9.16 -15.38 -21.72
N THR A 24 -9.98 -16.41 -21.43
CA THR A 24 -10.03 -17.63 -22.25
C THR A 24 -10.59 -17.33 -23.65
N LEU A 25 -11.61 -16.47 -23.77
CA LEU A 25 -12.17 -16.05 -25.06
C LEU A 25 -11.12 -15.30 -25.89
N PHE A 26 -10.36 -14.37 -25.31
CA PHE A 26 -9.30 -13.64 -26.01
C PHE A 26 -8.15 -14.57 -26.43
N LEU A 27 -7.78 -15.54 -25.59
CA LEU A 27 -6.83 -16.59 -25.96
C LEU A 27 -7.35 -17.47 -27.10
N LEU A 28 -8.63 -17.87 -27.03
CA LEU A 28 -9.24 -18.66 -28.12
C LEU A 28 -9.33 -17.87 -29.41
N ILE A 29 -9.65 -16.58 -29.37
CA ILE A 29 -9.62 -15.70 -30.54
C ILE A 29 -8.18 -15.61 -31.09
N GLN A 30 -7.18 -15.45 -30.25
CA GLN A 30 -5.77 -15.45 -30.65
C GLN A 30 -5.38 -16.78 -31.32
N ILE A 31 -5.75 -17.90 -30.71
CA ILE A 31 -5.49 -19.25 -31.25
C ILE A 31 -6.24 -19.43 -32.58
N LEU A 32 -7.50 -18.99 -32.66
CA LEU A 32 -8.31 -19.08 -33.89
C LEU A 32 -7.72 -18.21 -35.02
N VAL A 33 -7.23 -17.02 -34.70
CA VAL A 33 -6.51 -16.14 -35.65
C VAL A 33 -5.19 -16.76 -36.09
N LEU A 34 -4.47 -17.47 -35.20
CA LEU A 34 -3.27 -18.20 -35.53
C LEU A 34 -3.54 -19.45 -36.39
N PHE A 35 -4.62 -20.21 -36.05
CA PHE A 35 -5.00 -21.43 -36.79
C PHE A 35 -5.81 -21.15 -38.06
N ALA A 36 -6.52 -20.03 -38.17
CA ALA A 36 -7.18 -19.60 -39.40
C ALA A 36 -6.18 -19.34 -40.54
N GLY A 37 -4.87 -19.38 -40.24
CA GLY A 37 -3.77 -19.41 -41.19
C GLY A 37 -3.70 -20.67 -42.08
N PHE A 38 -4.44 -21.73 -41.72
CA PHE A 38 -4.53 -22.95 -42.51
C PHE A 38 -5.86 -22.99 -43.29
N ASP A 39 -5.85 -22.53 -44.54
CA ASP A 39 -6.73 -22.85 -45.67
C ASP A 39 -8.14 -22.22 -45.81
N TRP A 40 -8.84 -21.73 -44.81
CA TRP A 40 -10.21 -21.27 -45.02
C TRP A 40 -10.41 -19.73 -45.12
N PHE A 41 -9.44 -18.94 -44.65
CA PHE A 41 -9.49 -17.47 -44.68
C PHE A 41 -8.33 -16.80 -45.38
N ARG A 42 -7.70 -17.47 -46.33
CA ARG A 42 -6.48 -17.00 -46.99
C ARG A 42 -6.57 -15.57 -47.57
N GLU A 43 -7.73 -15.22 -48.12
CA GLU A 43 -7.96 -13.88 -48.69
C GLU A 43 -8.22 -12.78 -47.64
N TYR A 44 -8.86 -13.12 -46.50
CA TYR A 44 -9.16 -12.18 -45.44
C TYR A 44 -8.05 -12.05 -44.39
N LEU A 45 -7.15 -13.00 -44.29
CA LEU A 45 -6.03 -13.01 -43.36
C LEU A 45 -5.16 -11.77 -43.47
N ILE A 46 -4.88 -11.31 -44.67
CA ILE A 46 -4.05 -10.12 -44.93
C ILE A 46 -4.70 -8.89 -44.30
N TYR A 47 -6.01 -8.73 -44.45
CA TYR A 47 -6.76 -7.60 -43.88
C TYR A 47 -6.89 -7.71 -42.34
N MET A 48 -7.10 -8.92 -41.81
CA MET A 48 -7.16 -9.15 -40.36
C MET A 48 -5.79 -8.93 -39.70
N TYR A 49 -4.70 -9.45 -40.29
CA TYR A 49 -3.35 -9.21 -39.76
C TYR A 49 -2.94 -7.75 -39.94
N GLY A 50 -3.24 -7.12 -41.06
CA GLY A 50 -2.97 -5.71 -41.29
C GLY A 50 -3.74 -4.81 -40.33
N GLY A 51 -5.03 -5.06 -40.13
CA GLY A 51 -5.87 -4.32 -39.18
C GLY A 51 -5.44 -4.50 -37.73
N SER A 52 -5.12 -5.73 -37.32
CA SER A 52 -4.63 -6.01 -35.95
C SER A 52 -3.23 -5.41 -35.71
N ALA A 53 -2.35 -5.45 -36.69
CA ALA A 53 -1.03 -4.84 -36.59
C ALA A 53 -1.12 -3.32 -36.51
N MET A 54 -2.00 -2.69 -37.31
CA MET A 54 -2.24 -1.25 -37.24
C MET A 54 -2.83 -0.84 -35.87
N LEU A 55 -3.82 -1.58 -35.38
CA LEU A 55 -4.40 -1.33 -34.05
C LEU A 55 -3.34 -1.48 -32.94
N SER A 56 -2.53 -2.54 -33.01
CA SER A 56 -1.44 -2.76 -32.05
C SER A 56 -0.41 -1.63 -32.12
N ALA A 57 -0.04 -1.17 -33.31
CA ALA A 57 0.89 -0.05 -33.47
C ALA A 57 0.33 1.25 -32.88
N LEU A 58 -0.95 1.55 -33.09
CA LEU A 58 -1.61 2.73 -32.50
C LEU A 58 -1.65 2.64 -30.98
N VAL A 59 -1.98 1.47 -30.41
CA VAL A 59 -1.99 1.25 -28.96
C VAL A 59 -0.58 1.33 -28.38
N LEU A 60 0.44 0.81 -29.07
CA LEU A 60 1.83 0.92 -28.63
C LEU A 60 2.31 2.38 -28.64
N ILE A 61 1.97 3.15 -29.69
CA ILE A 61 2.28 4.59 -29.73
C ILE A 61 1.58 5.30 -28.56
N TYR A 62 0.32 5.00 -28.30
CA TYR A 62 -0.41 5.56 -27.17
C TYR A 62 0.26 5.24 -25.84
N ILE A 63 0.61 3.96 -25.56
CA ILE A 63 1.30 3.54 -24.34
C ILE A 63 2.64 4.27 -24.16
N ILE A 64 3.43 4.38 -25.25
CA ILE A 64 4.76 5.01 -25.18
C ILE A 64 4.64 6.52 -24.96
N SER A 65 3.62 7.15 -25.54
CA SER A 65 3.38 8.61 -25.43
C SER A 65 2.75 9.02 -24.10
N ASP A 66 2.22 8.08 -23.32
CA ASP A 66 1.63 8.36 -22.01
C ASP A 66 2.70 8.86 -21.02
N GLU A 67 2.31 9.60 -19.97
CA GLU A 67 3.25 10.17 -18.99
C GLU A 67 3.64 9.19 -17.85
N GLY A 68 3.05 7.99 -17.83
CA GLY A 68 3.25 6.99 -16.77
C GLY A 68 4.65 6.39 -16.68
N ASN A 69 4.89 5.59 -15.63
CA ASN A 69 6.16 4.92 -15.34
C ASN A 69 6.62 3.99 -16.48
N SER A 70 7.87 4.15 -16.92
CA SER A 70 8.45 3.43 -18.07
C SER A 70 8.44 1.92 -17.91
N THR A 71 8.61 1.40 -16.70
CA THR A 71 8.60 -0.04 -16.43
C THR A 71 7.20 -0.63 -16.59
N ILE A 72 6.17 0.12 -16.17
CA ILE A 72 4.75 -0.26 -16.39
C ILE A 72 4.44 -0.28 -17.89
N LYS A 73 4.90 0.72 -18.64
CA LYS A 73 4.76 0.77 -20.12
C LYS A 73 5.37 -0.46 -20.76
N LEU A 74 6.61 -0.81 -20.42
CA LEU A 74 7.30 -1.99 -20.96
C LEU A 74 6.56 -3.29 -20.65
N SER A 75 5.94 -3.41 -19.48
CA SER A 75 5.16 -4.58 -19.10
C SER A 75 3.94 -4.80 -20.00
N TRP A 76 3.44 -3.76 -20.65
CA TRP A 76 2.37 -3.85 -21.65
C TRP A 76 2.91 -3.99 -23.08
N VAL A 77 3.99 -3.28 -23.40
CA VAL A 77 4.61 -3.32 -24.73
C VAL A 77 5.06 -4.74 -25.09
N VAL A 78 5.73 -5.44 -24.17
CA VAL A 78 6.25 -6.80 -24.40
C VAL A 78 5.13 -7.81 -24.70
N PRO A 79 4.07 -7.95 -23.90
CA PRO A 79 2.94 -8.84 -24.22
C PRO A 79 2.23 -8.49 -25.53
N ILE A 80 2.06 -7.19 -25.84
CA ILE A 80 1.44 -6.75 -27.11
C ILE A 80 2.30 -7.14 -28.30
N LEU A 81 3.63 -7.04 -28.22
CA LEU A 81 4.53 -7.45 -29.30
C LEU A 81 4.55 -8.98 -29.50
N ILE A 82 4.47 -9.76 -28.42
CA ILE A 82 4.46 -11.24 -28.49
C ILE A 82 3.09 -11.75 -28.95
N PHE A 83 2.01 -11.16 -28.43
CA PHE A 83 0.61 -11.54 -28.70
C PHE A 83 -0.22 -10.34 -29.15
N PRO A 84 -0.05 -9.85 -30.41
CA PRO A 84 -0.62 -8.56 -30.83
C PRO A 84 -2.13 -8.46 -30.63
N VAL A 85 -2.89 -9.46 -31.05
CA VAL A 85 -4.37 -9.43 -30.92
C VAL A 85 -4.79 -9.53 -29.46
N PHE A 86 -4.29 -10.53 -28.73
CA PHE A 86 -4.64 -10.74 -27.33
C PHE A 86 -4.17 -9.58 -26.44
N GLY A 87 -2.90 -9.21 -26.55
CA GLY A 87 -2.29 -8.17 -25.71
C GLY A 87 -2.96 -6.82 -25.91
N THR A 88 -3.24 -6.44 -27.17
CA THR A 88 -3.92 -5.19 -27.50
C THR A 88 -5.36 -5.15 -26.97
N LEU A 89 -6.15 -6.19 -27.23
CA LEU A 89 -7.53 -6.27 -26.74
C LEU A 89 -7.59 -6.32 -25.22
N PHE A 90 -6.68 -7.05 -24.60
CA PHE A 90 -6.60 -7.15 -23.15
C PHE A 90 -6.21 -5.82 -22.50
N TYR A 91 -5.24 -5.10 -23.07
CA TYR A 91 -4.88 -3.75 -22.64
C TYR A 91 -6.06 -2.79 -22.72
N LEU A 92 -6.70 -2.71 -23.91
CA LEU A 92 -7.87 -1.84 -24.13
C LEU A 92 -9.02 -2.19 -23.16
N PHE A 93 -9.27 -3.48 -22.97
CA PHE A 93 -10.28 -3.94 -22.03
C PHE A 93 -10.01 -3.50 -20.59
N LEU A 94 -8.76 -3.55 -20.14
CA LEU A 94 -8.40 -3.10 -18.79
C LEU A 94 -8.38 -1.58 -18.64
N THR A 95 -8.08 -0.85 -19.71
CA THR A 95 -7.95 0.61 -19.67
C THR A 95 -9.30 1.32 -19.88
N LEU A 96 -10.19 0.78 -20.73
CA LEU A 96 -11.49 1.37 -21.08
C LEU A 96 -12.59 1.02 -20.07
N GLN A 97 -12.35 1.23 -18.77
CA GLN A 97 -13.34 0.87 -17.73
C GLN A 97 -14.05 2.09 -17.15
N PRO A 98 -15.30 2.38 -17.56
CA PRO A 98 -16.05 3.55 -17.08
C PRO A 98 -16.36 3.50 -15.57
N GLY A 99 -16.46 2.28 -15.00
CA GLY A 99 -16.72 2.09 -13.57
C GLY A 99 -15.60 2.61 -12.68
N THR A 100 -14.35 2.40 -13.08
CA THR A 100 -13.16 2.90 -12.36
C THR A 100 -13.13 4.42 -12.34
N ARG A 101 -13.37 5.07 -13.49
CA ARG A 101 -13.41 6.54 -13.59
C ARG A 101 -14.46 7.18 -12.69
N ARG A 102 -15.61 6.52 -12.51
CA ARG A 102 -16.69 7.02 -11.63
C ARG A 102 -16.28 6.97 -10.15
N ILE A 103 -15.62 5.88 -9.75
CA ILE A 103 -15.16 5.73 -8.36
C ILE A 103 -14.02 6.73 -8.09
N ASN A 104 -13.06 6.88 -9.01
CA ASN A 104 -11.97 7.86 -8.91
C ASN A 104 -12.52 9.28 -8.70
N ARG A 105 -13.45 9.69 -9.56
CA ARG A 105 -14.12 10.99 -9.42
C ARG A 105 -14.75 11.15 -8.03
N ARG A 106 -15.39 10.09 -7.51
CA ARG A 106 -16.04 10.17 -6.19
C ARG A 106 -15.03 10.29 -5.06
N ILE A 107 -13.90 9.57 -5.10
CA ILE A 107 -12.81 9.71 -4.13
C ILE A 107 -12.25 11.13 -4.15
N GLU A 108 -12.07 11.70 -5.34
CA GLU A 108 -11.58 13.07 -5.50
C GLU A 108 -12.58 14.12 -4.98
N GLU A 109 -13.88 13.92 -5.25
CA GLU A 109 -14.96 14.79 -4.73
C GLU A 109 -14.97 14.78 -3.19
N VAL A 110 -14.85 13.61 -2.56
CA VAL A 110 -14.76 13.50 -1.10
C VAL A 110 -13.46 14.15 -0.60
N GLY A 111 -12.32 13.84 -1.21
CA GLY A 111 -11.03 14.45 -0.86
C GLY A 111 -11.05 15.98 -0.92
N THR A 112 -11.75 16.55 -1.90
CA THR A 112 -11.92 18.02 -2.01
C THR A 112 -12.75 18.58 -0.84
N LYS A 113 -13.77 17.87 -0.37
CA LYS A 113 -14.57 18.27 0.80
C LYS A 113 -13.76 18.20 2.10
N LEU A 114 -12.82 17.26 2.20
CA LEU A 114 -11.98 17.06 3.39
C LEU A 114 -10.80 18.05 3.45
N ARG A 115 -10.38 18.60 2.31
CA ARG A 115 -9.22 19.51 2.23
C ARG A 115 -9.24 20.68 3.21
N PRO A 116 -10.37 21.37 3.51
CA PRO A 116 -10.40 22.45 4.50
C PRO A 116 -10.01 22.04 5.91
N TYR A 117 -10.04 20.74 6.23
CA TYR A 117 -9.68 20.20 7.54
C TYR A 117 -8.20 19.77 7.62
N LEU A 118 -7.47 19.80 6.50
CA LEU A 118 -6.06 19.41 6.37
C LEU A 118 -5.20 20.57 5.86
N LEU A 119 -5.46 21.79 6.32
CA LEU A 119 -4.66 22.96 5.95
C LEU A 119 -3.35 22.97 6.73
N GLN A 120 -2.26 23.33 6.04
CA GLN A 120 -0.97 23.56 6.68
C GLN A 120 -1.03 24.79 7.56
N ASP A 121 -0.66 24.64 8.81
CA ASP A 121 -0.43 25.77 9.71
C ASP A 121 0.83 26.54 9.25
N PRO A 122 0.71 27.85 8.94
CA PRO A 122 1.86 28.62 8.48
C PRO A 122 2.97 28.76 9.53
N GLU A 123 2.64 28.76 10.83
CA GLU A 123 3.63 28.87 11.90
C GLU A 123 4.46 27.58 12.00
N VAL A 124 3.80 26.41 11.91
CA VAL A 124 4.48 25.10 11.87
C VAL A 124 5.39 25.01 10.65
N LEU A 125 4.96 25.45 9.46
CA LEU A 125 5.80 25.48 8.27
C LEU A 125 7.01 26.41 8.46
N ALA A 126 6.80 27.62 8.93
CA ALA A 126 7.88 28.59 9.17
C ALA A 126 8.89 28.07 10.19
N HIS A 127 8.43 27.43 11.26
CA HIS A 127 9.30 26.79 12.23
C HIS A 127 10.10 25.65 11.61
N TYR A 128 9.45 24.74 10.85
CA TYR A 128 10.13 23.68 10.14
C TYR A 128 11.24 24.22 9.21
N GLU A 129 10.95 25.27 8.45
CA GLU A 129 11.89 25.91 7.52
C GLU A 129 13.06 26.58 8.23
N SER A 130 12.84 27.13 9.42
CA SER A 130 13.91 27.72 10.24
C SER A 130 14.94 26.66 10.67
N ILE A 131 14.52 25.42 10.84
CA ILE A 131 15.36 24.28 11.22
C ILE A 131 15.97 23.60 9.99
N SER A 132 15.22 23.48 8.91
CA SER A 132 15.61 22.81 7.68
C SER A 132 14.97 23.47 6.45
N ALA A 133 15.64 24.48 5.91
CA ALA A 133 15.16 25.21 4.72
C ALA A 133 14.89 24.25 3.54
N SER A 134 15.76 23.26 3.33
CA SER A 134 15.55 22.28 2.27
C SER A 134 14.46 21.26 2.61
N GLY A 135 14.21 20.95 3.89
CA GLY A 135 13.14 20.08 4.35
C GLY A 135 11.77 20.73 4.18
N GLY A 136 11.67 22.04 4.28
CA GLY A 136 10.44 22.80 4.02
C GLY A 136 9.87 22.55 2.62
N ASN A 137 10.72 22.25 1.63
CA ASN A 137 10.25 21.87 0.29
C ASN A 137 9.46 20.57 0.29
N LEU A 138 9.85 19.57 1.10
CA LEU A 138 9.08 18.34 1.27
C LEU A 138 7.73 18.64 1.92
N VAL A 139 7.69 19.48 2.97
CA VAL A 139 6.43 19.87 3.63
C VAL A 139 5.49 20.57 2.64
N ARG A 140 5.99 21.50 1.82
CA ARG A 140 5.19 22.14 0.77
C ARG A 140 4.66 21.15 -0.25
N TYR A 141 5.51 20.23 -0.72
CA TYR A 141 5.10 19.16 -1.63
C TYR A 141 4.01 18.28 -1.01
N MET A 142 4.23 17.81 0.22
CA MET A 142 3.27 16.97 0.94
C MET A 142 1.93 17.67 1.13
N ASN A 143 1.92 18.98 1.42
CA ASN A 143 0.68 19.72 1.58
C ASN A 143 0.00 20.05 0.23
N GLN A 144 0.77 20.43 -0.78
CA GLN A 144 0.21 20.88 -2.06
C GLN A 144 -0.28 19.71 -2.91
N TYR A 145 0.51 18.66 -3.02
CA TYR A 145 0.26 17.49 -3.87
C TYR A 145 -0.24 16.29 -3.08
N GLY A 146 0.41 15.94 -1.96
CA GLY A 146 -0.03 14.89 -1.05
C GLY A 146 -1.30 15.24 -0.26
N ARG A 147 -1.61 16.54 -0.12
CA ARG A 147 -2.78 17.09 0.63
C ARG A 147 -2.74 16.83 2.14
N PHE A 148 -1.57 16.55 2.71
CA PHE A 148 -1.37 16.32 4.13
C PHE A 148 -0.38 17.33 4.72
N PRO A 149 -0.74 17.96 5.86
CA PRO A 149 0.13 18.92 6.54
C PRO A 149 1.15 18.26 7.46
N ALA A 150 2.18 19.05 7.81
CA ALA A 150 3.05 18.78 8.94
C ALA A 150 2.44 19.31 10.23
N TYR A 151 2.65 18.58 11.32
CA TYR A 151 2.18 18.93 12.66
C TYR A 151 3.34 18.96 13.64
N GLU A 152 3.21 19.83 14.62
CA GLU A 152 3.93 19.80 15.90
C GLU A 152 3.03 19.30 17.02
N ASN A 153 3.53 19.24 18.21
CA ASN A 153 2.77 18.90 19.42
C ASN A 153 1.96 17.60 19.26
N THR A 154 2.61 16.58 18.69
CA THR A 154 2.03 15.24 18.54
C THR A 154 2.93 14.23 19.22
N GLY A 155 2.44 13.57 20.25
CA GLY A 155 3.15 12.49 20.91
C GLY A 155 3.17 11.24 20.06
N VAL A 156 4.33 10.56 20.01
CA VAL A 156 4.50 9.34 19.22
C VAL A 156 5.07 8.24 20.09
N ARG A 157 4.52 7.03 19.99
CA ARG A 157 5.09 5.82 20.57
C ARG A 157 5.33 4.79 19.49
N TYR A 158 6.54 4.30 19.39
CA TYR A 158 6.95 3.23 18.47
C TYR A 158 6.78 1.86 19.10
N PHE A 159 6.38 0.88 18.28
CA PHE A 159 6.28 -0.52 18.67
C PHE A 159 7.13 -1.36 17.71
N PRO A 160 8.21 -1.98 18.21
CA PRO A 160 9.08 -2.81 17.39
C PRO A 160 8.41 -4.12 16.95
N LEU A 161 7.35 -4.55 17.61
CA LEU A 161 6.60 -5.77 17.31
C LEU A 161 5.09 -5.54 17.44
N GLY A 162 4.30 -6.32 16.69
CA GLY A 162 2.85 -6.36 16.89
C GLY A 162 2.44 -6.87 18.27
N ASP A 163 3.26 -7.74 18.88
CA ASP A 163 3.12 -8.20 20.27
C ASP A 163 3.11 -7.05 21.28
N ASP A 164 3.96 -6.03 21.04
CA ASP A 164 4.06 -4.86 21.91
C ASP A 164 2.92 -3.86 21.67
N MET A 165 2.45 -3.77 20.42
CA MET A 165 1.35 -2.87 20.03
C MET A 165 0.00 -3.38 20.55
N PHE A 166 -0.27 -4.67 20.43
CA PHE A 166 -1.60 -5.25 20.62
C PHE A 166 -2.22 -4.97 22.02
N PRO A 167 -1.51 -5.19 23.13
CA PRO A 167 -2.07 -4.87 24.45
C PRO A 167 -2.38 -3.37 24.62
N VAL A 168 -1.53 -2.49 24.05
CA VAL A 168 -1.75 -1.04 24.13
C VAL A 168 -2.94 -0.62 23.27
N LEU A 169 -3.10 -1.23 22.08
CA LEU A 169 -4.28 -1.01 21.24
C LEU A 169 -5.58 -1.38 21.99
N LEU A 170 -5.61 -2.53 22.66
CA LEU A 170 -6.78 -2.94 23.45
C LEU A 170 -7.08 -1.96 24.60
N GLU A 171 -6.04 -1.46 25.27
CA GLU A 171 -6.22 -0.47 26.35
C GLU A 171 -6.77 0.86 25.83
N GLU A 172 -6.27 1.36 24.71
CA GLU A 172 -6.75 2.61 24.12
C GLU A 172 -8.17 2.46 23.57
N LEU A 173 -8.51 1.32 22.92
CA LEU A 173 -9.88 1.03 22.48
C LEU A 173 -10.88 1.03 23.63
N LYS A 174 -10.52 0.51 24.80
CA LYS A 174 -11.37 0.54 26.00
C LYS A 174 -11.64 1.94 26.54
N LYS A 175 -10.77 2.91 26.25
CA LYS A 175 -10.91 4.32 26.67
C LYS A 175 -11.80 5.14 25.75
N ALA A 176 -12.18 4.63 24.59
CA ALA A 176 -13.01 5.36 23.63
C ALA A 176 -14.33 5.83 24.27
N GLU A 177 -14.68 7.10 24.05
CA GLU A 177 -15.89 7.73 24.58
C GLU A 177 -16.86 8.15 23.47
N HIS A 178 -16.37 8.46 22.27
CA HIS A 178 -17.17 9.03 21.18
C HIS A 178 -17.21 8.15 19.96
N PHE A 179 -16.03 7.81 19.40
CA PHE A 179 -15.99 6.98 18.18
C PHE A 179 -14.69 6.18 18.03
N ILE A 180 -14.80 5.07 17.29
CA ILE A 180 -13.67 4.23 16.85
C ILE A 180 -13.81 4.01 15.35
N PHE A 181 -12.78 4.35 14.59
CA PHE A 181 -12.65 4.05 13.17
C PHE A 181 -11.53 3.05 12.95
N MET A 182 -11.81 1.97 12.25
CA MET A 182 -10.81 0.93 11.94
C MET A 182 -10.85 0.57 10.45
N GLU A 183 -9.67 0.52 9.83
CA GLU A 183 -9.46 0.21 8.42
C GLU A 183 -8.27 -0.73 8.29
N TYR A 184 -8.50 -1.96 7.77
CA TYR A 184 -7.46 -2.99 7.73
C TYR A 184 -7.54 -3.82 6.45
N PHE A 185 -6.34 -4.21 5.95
CA PHE A 185 -6.24 -5.04 4.74
C PHE A 185 -6.55 -6.52 5.01
N ILE A 186 -6.01 -7.10 6.10
CA ILE A 186 -6.27 -8.49 6.51
C ILE A 186 -6.90 -8.48 7.89
N VAL A 187 -7.97 -9.27 8.03
CA VAL A 187 -8.63 -9.58 9.30
C VAL A 187 -8.90 -11.07 9.33
N GLU A 188 -8.52 -11.74 10.40
CA GLU A 188 -8.74 -13.17 10.57
C GLU A 188 -9.13 -13.47 12.02
N HIS A 189 -10.13 -14.33 12.20
CA HIS A 189 -10.52 -14.80 13.54
C HIS A 189 -9.36 -15.46 14.26
N GLY A 190 -9.19 -15.12 15.53
CA GLY A 190 -8.12 -15.61 16.39
C GLY A 190 -8.00 -14.78 17.65
N VAL A 191 -6.90 -14.93 18.38
CA VAL A 191 -6.67 -14.23 19.66
C VAL A 191 -6.73 -12.73 19.49
N MET A 192 -6.10 -12.19 18.44
CA MET A 192 -6.03 -10.76 18.22
C MET A 192 -7.39 -10.15 17.86
N TRP A 193 -8.00 -10.64 16.76
CA TRP A 193 -9.23 -10.03 16.27
C TRP A 193 -10.40 -10.25 17.20
N ASP A 194 -10.56 -11.45 17.78
CA ASP A 194 -11.70 -11.75 18.64
C ASP A 194 -11.66 -10.92 19.94
N ALA A 195 -10.46 -10.65 20.48
CA ALA A 195 -10.32 -9.75 21.64
C ALA A 195 -10.66 -8.29 21.28
N ILE A 196 -10.22 -7.81 20.11
CA ILE A 196 -10.60 -6.47 19.61
C ILE A 196 -12.12 -6.40 19.43
N LEU A 197 -12.72 -7.37 18.73
CA LEU A 197 -14.15 -7.41 18.48
C LEU A 197 -14.97 -7.38 19.76
N GLN A 198 -14.56 -8.10 20.79
CA GLN A 198 -15.22 -8.05 22.09
C GLN A 198 -15.21 -6.64 22.72
N VAL A 199 -14.09 -5.90 22.59
CA VAL A 199 -14.02 -4.51 23.05
C VAL A 199 -14.94 -3.62 22.22
N LEU A 200 -14.95 -3.78 20.87
CA LEU A 200 -15.82 -2.99 20.00
C LEU A 200 -17.31 -3.22 20.30
N GLU A 201 -17.74 -4.46 20.55
CA GLU A 201 -19.11 -4.79 20.95
C GLU A 201 -19.49 -4.13 22.28
N THR A 202 -18.57 -4.12 23.24
CA THR A 202 -18.77 -3.43 24.52
C THR A 202 -18.93 -1.93 24.32
N LYS A 203 -18.08 -1.32 23.48
CA LYS A 203 -18.12 0.12 23.20
C LYS A 203 -19.39 0.54 22.44
N VAL A 204 -19.87 -0.28 21.51
CA VAL A 204 -21.17 -0.07 20.86
C VAL A 204 -22.30 -0.08 21.89
N ALA A 205 -22.30 -1.02 22.85
CA ALA A 205 -23.30 -1.07 23.91
C ALA A 205 -23.23 0.15 24.87
N GLU A 206 -22.06 0.77 25.00
CA GLU A 206 -21.84 2.04 25.74
C GLU A 206 -22.24 3.28 24.93
N GLY A 207 -22.64 3.14 23.64
CA GLY A 207 -23.07 4.24 22.77
C GLY A 207 -21.96 4.86 21.93
N VAL A 208 -20.76 4.28 21.91
CA VAL A 208 -19.65 4.72 21.06
C VAL A 208 -19.93 4.37 19.58
N GLU A 209 -19.70 5.31 18.68
CA GLU A 209 -19.85 5.09 17.24
C GLU A 209 -18.65 4.25 16.72
N VAL A 210 -18.90 3.04 16.21
CA VAL A 210 -17.85 2.17 15.67
C VAL A 210 -18.04 1.98 14.17
N ARG A 211 -17.02 2.38 13.39
CA ARG A 211 -16.93 2.15 11.95
C ARG A 211 -15.75 1.23 11.63
N PHE A 212 -16.06 0.16 10.90
CA PHE A 212 -15.06 -0.82 10.51
C PHE A 212 -15.07 -1.04 9.00
N MET A 213 -13.92 -0.88 8.36
CA MET A 213 -13.72 -1.14 6.94
C MET A 213 -12.61 -2.14 6.72
N TYR A 214 -12.82 -3.09 5.80
CA TYR A 214 -11.80 -4.05 5.42
C TYR A 214 -11.77 -4.29 3.91
N ASP A 215 -10.58 -4.65 3.39
CA ASP A 215 -10.40 -4.93 1.96
C ASP A 215 -11.04 -6.26 1.55
N GLY A 216 -11.77 -6.25 0.43
CA GLY A 216 -12.49 -7.43 -0.04
C GLY A 216 -11.58 -8.56 -0.54
N MET A 217 -10.39 -8.26 -1.10
CA MET A 217 -9.45 -9.28 -1.57
C MET A 217 -8.61 -9.85 -0.42
N GLY A 218 -8.15 -8.97 0.47
CA GLY A 218 -7.36 -9.37 1.65
C GLY A 218 -8.12 -10.35 2.55
N ASN A 219 -9.45 -10.29 2.52
CA ASN A 219 -10.32 -11.07 3.40
C ASN A 219 -11.17 -12.13 2.68
N LEU A 220 -10.87 -12.42 1.42
CA LEU A 220 -11.67 -13.37 0.61
C LEU A 220 -11.72 -14.79 1.21
N PHE A 221 -10.65 -15.19 1.90
CA PHE A 221 -10.50 -16.53 2.49
C PHE A 221 -10.37 -16.53 4.02
N THR A 222 -10.26 -15.36 4.65
CA THR A 222 -10.05 -15.23 6.11
C THR A 222 -11.33 -14.94 6.85
N LEU A 223 -12.30 -14.28 6.20
CA LEU A 223 -13.60 -13.97 6.79
C LEU A 223 -14.74 -14.74 6.10
N PRO A 224 -15.79 -15.13 6.84
CA PRO A 224 -16.94 -15.81 6.28
C PRO A 224 -17.76 -14.90 5.36
N HIS A 225 -18.48 -15.53 4.42
CA HIS A 225 -19.38 -14.78 3.55
C HIS A 225 -20.48 -14.08 4.35
N GLY A 226 -20.70 -12.79 4.08
CA GLY A 226 -21.70 -12.00 4.81
C GLY A 226 -21.22 -11.42 6.14
N TYR A 227 -19.91 -11.44 6.39
CA TYR A 227 -19.31 -10.89 7.61
C TYR A 227 -19.66 -9.42 7.87
N GLU A 228 -19.75 -8.60 6.82
CA GLU A 228 -20.22 -7.20 6.91
C GLU A 228 -21.59 -7.11 7.62
N LYS A 229 -22.53 -7.98 7.26
CA LYS A 229 -23.87 -8.00 7.89
C LYS A 229 -23.81 -8.46 9.34
N ALA A 230 -22.99 -9.47 9.63
CA ALA A 230 -22.81 -9.94 11.01
C ALA A 230 -22.24 -8.84 11.92
N MET A 231 -21.37 -7.97 11.41
CA MET A 231 -20.91 -6.80 12.16
C MET A 231 -22.02 -5.77 12.36
N GLN A 232 -22.82 -5.51 11.33
CA GLN A 232 -23.96 -4.58 11.40
C GLN A 232 -25.02 -5.06 12.40
N GLU A 233 -25.28 -6.37 12.50
CA GLU A 233 -26.17 -6.96 13.50
C GLU A 233 -25.68 -6.77 14.94
N LYS A 234 -24.35 -6.56 15.13
CA LYS A 234 -23.73 -6.21 16.42
C LYS A 234 -23.69 -4.70 16.69
N GLY A 235 -24.28 -3.88 15.81
CA GLY A 235 -24.29 -2.43 15.90
C GLY A 235 -23.00 -1.74 15.39
N ILE A 236 -22.06 -2.50 14.84
CA ILE A 236 -20.84 -1.97 14.22
C ILE A 236 -21.16 -1.59 12.78
N GLN A 237 -20.97 -0.31 12.41
CA GLN A 237 -21.06 0.10 11.01
C GLN A 237 -19.89 -0.53 10.24
N CYS A 238 -20.20 -1.39 9.28
CA CYS A 238 -19.18 -2.16 8.57
C CYS A 238 -19.31 -2.01 7.05
N LYS A 239 -18.16 -1.84 6.37
CA LYS A 239 -18.06 -1.76 4.90
C LYS A 239 -16.94 -2.63 4.36
N ILE A 240 -17.14 -3.15 3.14
CA ILE A 240 -16.11 -3.86 2.38
C ILE A 240 -15.56 -2.91 1.32
N PHE A 241 -14.27 -2.59 1.42
CA PHE A 241 -13.59 -1.87 0.34
C PHE A 241 -13.39 -2.78 -0.87
N ALA A 242 -13.77 -2.31 -2.06
CA ALA A 242 -13.63 -3.03 -3.33
C ALA A 242 -13.99 -4.52 -3.24
N PRO A 243 -15.25 -4.88 -2.91
CA PRO A 243 -15.67 -6.27 -2.76
C PRO A 243 -15.36 -7.06 -4.02
N VAL A 244 -14.81 -8.27 -3.87
CA VAL A 244 -14.41 -9.11 -5.00
C VAL A 244 -15.64 -9.53 -5.80
N ARG A 245 -15.63 -9.15 -7.06
CA ARG A 245 -16.67 -9.53 -8.03
C ARG A 245 -16.03 -10.35 -9.13
N PRO A 246 -16.69 -11.41 -9.65
CA PRO A 246 -16.17 -12.18 -10.77
C PRO A 246 -16.33 -11.38 -12.07
N ALA A 247 -15.60 -10.28 -12.19
CA ALA A 247 -15.53 -9.42 -13.36
C ALA A 247 -14.09 -8.89 -13.50
N LEU A 248 -13.58 -8.81 -14.72
CA LEU A 248 -12.32 -8.11 -14.99
C LEU A 248 -12.56 -6.61 -14.78
N SER A 249 -11.89 -6.04 -13.78
CA SER A 249 -11.92 -4.62 -13.50
C SER A 249 -10.56 -4.16 -13.00
N SER A 250 -10.01 -3.12 -13.60
CA SER A 250 -8.74 -2.51 -13.15
C SER A 250 -8.85 -1.99 -11.72
N TYR A 251 -10.02 -1.46 -11.34
CA TYR A 251 -10.31 -1.05 -9.97
C TYR A 251 -10.13 -2.19 -8.94
N GLN A 252 -10.32 -3.45 -9.33
CA GLN A 252 -10.07 -4.59 -8.44
C GLN A 252 -8.58 -4.85 -8.18
N ASN A 253 -7.66 -4.22 -8.93
CA ASN A 253 -6.24 -4.23 -8.61
C ASN A 253 -5.88 -3.20 -7.56
N ASN A 254 -6.65 -2.11 -7.47
CA ASN A 254 -6.46 -1.09 -6.44
C ASN A 254 -7.03 -1.63 -5.13
N ARG A 255 -6.15 -1.84 -4.15
CA ARG A 255 -6.50 -2.40 -2.85
C ARG A 255 -6.27 -1.38 -1.77
N ASP A 256 -7.07 -1.46 -0.74
CA ASP A 256 -6.86 -0.71 0.47
C ASP A 256 -5.87 -1.47 1.37
N HIS A 257 -4.60 -1.08 1.27
CA HIS A 257 -3.54 -1.71 2.05
C HIS A 257 -3.21 -0.94 3.33
N ARG A 258 -3.98 0.10 3.66
CA ARG A 258 -3.81 0.88 4.88
C ARG A 258 -4.18 0.06 6.11
N LYS A 259 -3.59 0.41 7.24
CA LYS A 259 -3.91 -0.10 8.57
C LYS A 259 -4.03 1.12 9.47
N ILE A 260 -5.26 1.49 9.75
CA ILE A 260 -5.59 2.69 10.51
C ILE A 260 -6.57 2.31 11.62
N CYS A 261 -6.27 2.72 12.83
CA CYS A 261 -7.23 2.77 13.92
C CYS A 261 -7.22 4.18 14.50
N VAL A 262 -8.38 4.84 14.50
CA VAL A 262 -8.56 6.17 15.12
C VAL A 262 -9.54 6.05 16.26
N ILE A 263 -9.21 6.67 17.38
CA ILE A 263 -10.02 6.69 18.60
C ILE A 263 -10.23 8.16 18.98
N ASP A 264 -11.48 8.59 19.02
CA ASP A 264 -11.93 9.92 19.49
C ASP A 264 -11.19 11.11 18.84
N GLY A 265 -10.62 10.93 17.62
CA GLY A 265 -9.91 11.95 16.87
C GLY A 265 -8.55 12.37 17.45
N HIS A 266 -8.16 11.87 18.60
CA HIS A 266 -6.91 12.25 19.26
C HIS A 266 -5.88 11.13 19.39
N THR A 267 -6.25 9.87 19.16
CA THR A 267 -5.34 8.71 19.21
C THR A 267 -5.45 7.94 17.91
N ALA A 268 -4.31 7.64 17.26
CA ALA A 268 -4.29 6.81 16.06
C ALA A 268 -3.18 5.76 16.14
N PHE A 269 -3.43 4.60 15.53
CA PHE A 269 -2.44 3.55 15.29
C PHE A 269 -2.30 3.32 13.79
N THR A 270 -1.07 3.15 13.32
CA THR A 270 -0.73 2.72 11.97
C THR A 270 0.57 1.92 11.95
N GLY A 271 0.86 1.26 10.83
CA GLY A 271 2.06 0.46 10.64
C GLY A 271 1.82 -0.72 9.71
N GLY A 272 2.70 -1.73 9.76
CA GLY A 272 2.57 -2.92 8.92
C GLY A 272 1.61 -3.98 9.48
N VAL A 273 1.21 -3.88 10.75
CA VAL A 273 0.46 -4.90 11.50
C VAL A 273 -1.00 -4.98 11.04
N ASN A 274 -1.43 -6.15 10.55
CA ASN A 274 -2.84 -6.46 10.29
C ASN A 274 -3.48 -7.14 11.51
N LEU A 275 -4.79 -7.46 11.43
CA LEU A 275 -5.55 -8.07 12.50
C LEU A 275 -5.60 -9.60 12.35
N ALA A 276 -4.46 -10.26 12.55
CA ALA A 276 -4.34 -11.71 12.51
C ALA A 276 -3.20 -12.19 13.43
N ASP A 277 -3.29 -13.40 13.91
CA ASP A 277 -2.46 -13.97 14.98
C ASP A 277 -0.97 -14.11 14.63
N GLU A 278 -0.61 -14.22 13.35
CA GLU A 278 0.79 -14.22 12.94
C GLU A 278 1.49 -12.88 13.22
N TYR A 279 0.77 -11.75 13.16
CA TYR A 279 1.34 -10.42 13.40
C TYR A 279 1.68 -10.16 14.88
N ILE A 280 1.11 -10.94 15.78
CA ILE A 280 1.40 -10.93 17.22
C ILE A 280 2.09 -12.22 17.69
N ASN A 281 2.70 -12.97 16.79
CA ASN A 281 3.43 -14.22 17.04
C ASN A 281 2.67 -15.30 17.82
N GLN A 282 1.32 -15.23 17.88
CA GLN A 282 0.48 -16.29 18.47
C GLN A 282 0.27 -17.45 17.50
N ARG A 283 0.59 -17.24 16.22
CA ARG A 283 0.61 -18.27 15.18
C ARG A 283 1.92 -18.21 14.40
N VAL A 284 2.70 -19.30 14.41
CA VAL A 284 3.93 -19.40 13.62
C VAL A 284 3.57 -19.78 12.18
N ARG A 285 3.88 -18.89 11.22
CA ARG A 285 3.62 -19.10 9.79
C ARG A 285 4.90 -19.14 8.95
N PHE A 286 5.80 -18.18 9.14
CA PHE A 286 7.08 -18.07 8.43
C PHE A 286 8.22 -17.77 9.41
N GLY A 287 8.30 -18.51 10.52
CA GLY A 287 9.19 -18.21 11.64
C GLY A 287 8.66 -17.05 12.48
N HIS A 288 9.57 -16.33 13.13
CA HIS A 288 9.22 -15.12 13.89
C HIS A 288 8.75 -14.01 12.95
N TRP A 289 7.58 -13.44 13.21
CA TRP A 289 7.01 -12.35 12.44
C TRP A 289 7.43 -11.01 13.03
N LYS A 290 8.23 -10.26 12.27
CA LYS A 290 8.71 -8.93 12.64
C LYS A 290 7.93 -7.87 11.88
N ASP A 291 7.08 -7.15 12.57
CA ASP A 291 6.36 -6.01 12.02
C ASP A 291 6.33 -4.85 13.01
N THR A 292 6.14 -3.63 12.52
CA THR A 292 6.24 -2.40 13.31
C THR A 292 4.96 -1.58 13.23
N ALA A 293 4.71 -0.83 14.29
CA ALA A 293 3.61 0.12 14.34
C ALA A 293 3.99 1.38 15.12
N VAL A 294 3.19 2.42 14.96
CA VAL A 294 3.25 3.65 15.76
C VAL A 294 1.86 4.00 16.29
N MET A 295 1.83 4.56 17.50
CA MET A 295 0.68 5.23 18.05
C MET A 295 0.96 6.72 18.09
N LEU A 296 0.04 7.52 17.55
CA LEU A 296 0.08 8.98 17.58
C LEU A 296 -0.98 9.49 18.55
N LYS A 297 -0.66 10.55 19.31
CA LYS A 297 -1.61 11.28 20.13
C LYS A 297 -1.52 12.77 19.85
N GLY A 298 -2.65 13.42 19.55
CA GLY A 298 -2.73 14.85 19.28
C GLY A 298 -3.14 15.18 17.84
N LYS A 299 -2.80 16.39 17.40
CA LYS A 299 -3.37 17.00 16.19
C LYS A 299 -3.07 16.24 14.88
N ALA A 300 -1.95 15.54 14.78
CA ALA A 300 -1.62 14.78 13.57
C ALA A 300 -2.61 13.61 13.31
N VAL A 301 -3.40 13.21 14.30
CA VAL A 301 -4.47 12.21 14.14
C VAL A 301 -5.55 12.67 13.16
N ASP A 302 -5.76 14.00 13.00
CA ASP A 302 -6.69 14.57 12.02
C ASP A 302 -6.43 14.02 10.61
N SER A 303 -5.17 13.85 10.21
CA SER A 303 -4.82 13.28 8.92
C SER A 303 -5.33 11.84 8.77
N PHE A 304 -5.15 10.97 9.77
CA PHE A 304 -5.65 9.60 9.72
C PHE A 304 -7.18 9.54 9.74
N THR A 305 -7.82 10.41 10.51
CA THR A 305 -9.27 10.55 10.53
C THR A 305 -9.81 10.89 9.14
N MET A 306 -9.20 11.87 8.46
CA MET A 306 -9.61 12.27 7.12
C MET A 306 -9.27 11.20 6.06
N MET A 307 -8.16 10.47 6.21
CA MET A 307 -7.83 9.32 5.35
C MET A 307 -8.91 8.24 5.41
N PHE A 308 -9.33 7.87 6.62
CA PHE A 308 -10.41 6.91 6.82
C PHE A 308 -11.72 7.39 6.19
N LEU A 309 -12.14 8.63 6.50
CA LEU A 309 -13.40 9.20 6.03
C LEU A 309 -13.41 9.37 4.51
N GLN A 310 -12.28 9.64 3.87
CA GLN A 310 -12.17 9.73 2.41
C GLN A 310 -12.66 8.46 1.71
N LEU A 311 -12.23 7.28 2.17
CA LEU A 311 -12.68 6.02 1.56
C LEU A 311 -14.03 5.55 2.10
N TRP A 312 -14.35 5.86 3.36
CA TRP A 312 -15.64 5.54 3.94
C TRP A 312 -16.80 6.22 3.21
N ASP A 313 -16.63 7.51 2.88
CA ASP A 313 -17.70 8.34 2.30
C ASP A 313 -17.84 8.21 0.77
N VAL A 314 -17.00 7.43 0.11
CA VAL A 314 -17.16 7.15 -1.34
C VAL A 314 -18.55 6.61 -1.67
N THR A 315 -19.14 5.84 -0.75
CA THR A 315 -20.47 5.22 -0.93
C THR A 315 -21.60 5.99 -0.26
N GLU A 316 -21.30 7.00 0.56
CA GLU A 316 -22.29 7.82 1.24
C GLU A 316 -22.86 8.89 0.30
N ARG A 317 -24.15 9.24 0.50
CA ARG A 317 -24.84 10.27 -0.32
C ARG A 317 -24.84 11.63 0.35
N ASP A 318 -24.96 11.63 1.67
CA ASP A 318 -25.13 12.85 2.45
C ASP A 318 -23.77 13.37 2.93
N ALA A 319 -23.66 14.69 3.05
CA ALA A 319 -22.46 15.31 3.61
C ALA A 319 -22.46 15.13 5.13
N GLU A 320 -21.36 14.65 5.67
CA GLU A 320 -21.16 14.50 7.10
C GLU A 320 -20.53 15.75 7.71
N GLU A 321 -20.75 16.01 8.98
CA GLU A 321 -20.07 17.07 9.71
C GLU A 321 -18.70 16.57 10.19
N TYR A 322 -17.68 16.71 9.36
CA TYR A 322 -16.33 16.18 9.62
C TYR A 322 -15.65 16.79 10.84
N ARG A 323 -16.02 18.02 11.21
CA ARG A 323 -15.41 18.75 12.34
C ARG A 323 -15.53 17.99 13.66
N ARG A 324 -16.60 17.22 13.86
CA ARG A 324 -16.83 16.43 15.07
C ARG A 324 -15.82 15.29 15.28
N PHE A 325 -15.08 14.92 14.24
CA PHE A 325 -14.09 13.85 14.29
C PHE A 325 -12.65 14.33 14.38
N LEU A 326 -12.44 15.63 14.40
CA LEU A 326 -11.11 16.21 14.58
C LEU A 326 -10.66 16.11 16.03
N CYS A 327 -9.35 16.19 16.23
CA CYS A 327 -8.75 16.25 17.55
C CYS A 327 -9.37 17.43 18.35
N PRO A 328 -9.98 17.14 19.51
CA PRO A 328 -10.60 18.19 20.32
C PRO A 328 -9.57 19.22 20.78
N GLU A 329 -9.93 20.50 20.77
CA GLU A 329 -9.09 21.58 21.33
C GLU A 329 -8.80 21.41 22.82
N THR A 330 -9.69 20.70 23.52
CA THR A 330 -9.57 20.35 24.93
C THR A 330 -8.65 19.17 25.20
N PHE A 331 -8.14 18.51 24.14
CA PHE A 331 -7.22 17.39 24.30
C PHE A 331 -5.88 17.86 24.86
N HIS A 332 -5.46 17.24 25.95
CA HIS A 332 -4.16 17.47 26.55
C HIS A 332 -3.27 16.25 26.38
N MET A 333 -2.02 16.50 26.01
CA MET A 333 -1.03 15.44 25.87
C MET A 333 -0.83 14.70 27.19
N PRO A 334 -0.81 13.35 27.19
CA PRO A 334 -0.52 12.58 28.38
C PRO A 334 0.86 12.91 28.97
N GLU A 335 0.95 12.97 30.31
CA GLU A 335 2.23 13.17 30.99
C GLU A 335 3.26 12.09 30.59
N GLY A 336 4.51 12.50 30.43
CA GLY A 336 5.62 11.62 30.10
C GLY A 336 5.73 11.22 28.64
N MET A 337 4.87 11.71 27.75
CA MET A 337 4.98 11.49 26.31
C MET A 337 5.77 12.63 25.67
N ASP A 338 6.83 12.30 24.92
CA ASP A 338 7.55 13.28 24.12
C ASP A 338 6.71 13.69 22.90
N TYR A 339 6.59 14.99 22.66
CA TYR A 339 5.85 15.59 21.55
C TYR A 339 6.69 16.60 20.74
N GLY A 340 8.01 16.53 20.89
CA GLY A 340 8.94 17.37 20.13
C GLY A 340 9.04 16.95 18.65
N GLY A 341 9.60 17.86 17.84
CA GLY A 341 9.78 17.63 16.41
C GLY A 341 8.49 17.67 15.60
N PHE A 342 8.54 17.11 14.40
CA PHE A 342 7.43 17.20 13.42
C PHE A 342 6.94 15.80 13.03
N VAL A 343 5.63 15.71 12.84
CA VAL A 343 4.93 14.49 12.42
C VAL A 343 4.09 14.81 11.18
N MET A 344 4.27 14.04 10.12
CA MET A 344 3.50 14.19 8.88
C MET A 344 2.88 12.83 8.50
N PRO A 345 1.68 12.52 8.96
CA PRO A 345 0.94 11.39 8.41
C PRO A 345 0.51 11.72 6.97
N TYR A 346 0.67 10.76 6.06
CA TYR A 346 0.27 10.92 4.67
C TYR A 346 -0.30 9.63 4.10
N ALA A 347 -1.13 9.78 3.08
CA ALA A 347 -1.62 8.68 2.27
C ALA A 347 -1.04 8.75 0.86
N ASP A 348 -1.03 7.60 0.21
CA ASP A 348 -0.77 7.46 -1.21
C ASP A 348 -2.00 6.86 -1.89
N SER A 349 -2.31 7.33 -3.09
CA SER A 349 -3.49 6.90 -3.84
C SER A 349 -3.09 6.52 -5.27
N PRO A 350 -3.53 5.35 -5.76
CA PRO A 350 -3.23 4.94 -7.13
C PRO A 350 -4.06 5.69 -8.17
N LEU A 351 -4.85 6.71 -7.78
CA LEU A 351 -5.91 7.29 -8.60
C LEU A 351 -5.75 8.79 -8.88
N ASP A 352 -4.81 9.47 -8.23
CA ASP A 352 -4.60 10.91 -8.35
C ASP A 352 -3.40 11.28 -9.26
N GLY A 353 -2.64 10.29 -9.69
CA GLY A 353 -1.48 10.48 -10.56
C GLY A 353 -0.23 11.00 -9.85
N GLU A 354 -0.25 11.06 -8.51
CA GLU A 354 0.87 11.50 -7.68
C GLU A 354 1.36 10.35 -6.79
N ASN A 355 2.64 10.03 -6.86
CA ASN A 355 3.24 8.95 -6.06
C ASN A 355 3.92 9.54 -4.82
N VAL A 356 3.11 9.88 -3.82
CA VAL A 356 3.58 10.58 -2.61
C VAL A 356 4.54 9.69 -1.82
N GLY A 357 4.23 8.41 -1.68
CA GLY A 357 5.07 7.46 -0.94
C GLY A 357 6.46 7.31 -1.55
N GLU A 358 6.55 7.15 -2.87
CA GLU A 358 7.83 7.09 -3.58
C GLU A 358 8.60 8.41 -3.45
N SER A 359 7.92 9.54 -3.63
CA SER A 359 8.53 10.88 -3.55
C SER A 359 9.15 11.15 -2.18
N VAL A 360 8.50 10.73 -1.09
CA VAL A 360 9.05 10.81 0.27
C VAL A 360 10.32 9.95 0.40
N TYR A 361 10.31 8.73 -0.12
CA TYR A 361 11.49 7.85 -0.08
C TYR A 361 12.64 8.41 -0.91
N LEU A 362 12.34 8.97 -2.09
CA LEU A 362 13.33 9.62 -2.96
C LEU A 362 13.93 10.88 -2.29
N ASP A 363 13.11 11.68 -1.58
CA ASP A 363 13.61 12.83 -0.82
C ASP A 363 14.58 12.40 0.29
N ILE A 364 14.24 11.35 1.05
CA ILE A 364 15.12 10.80 2.09
C ILE A 364 16.43 10.33 1.45
N LEU A 365 16.37 9.51 0.40
CA LEU A 365 17.56 9.00 -0.30
C LEU A 365 18.39 10.14 -0.91
N GLY A 366 17.73 11.14 -1.49
CA GLY A 366 18.39 12.29 -2.11
C GLY A 366 19.12 13.19 -1.13
N ARG A 367 18.61 13.35 0.09
CA ARG A 367 19.10 14.30 1.10
C ARG A 367 19.93 13.67 2.22
N SER A 368 19.96 12.34 2.31
CA SER A 368 20.75 11.65 3.31
C SER A 368 22.24 11.98 3.17
N ARG A 369 22.94 12.06 4.30
CA ARG A 369 24.36 12.42 4.38
C ARG A 369 25.24 11.32 4.96
N ARG A 370 24.74 10.59 5.96
CA ARG A 370 25.48 9.54 6.66
C ARG A 370 24.93 8.16 6.33
N TYR A 371 23.64 7.94 6.54
CA TYR A 371 23.01 6.65 6.33
C TYR A 371 21.54 6.73 5.94
N VAL A 372 21.07 5.68 5.26
CA VAL A 372 19.66 5.32 5.11
C VAL A 372 19.52 3.84 5.41
N HIS A 373 18.73 3.53 6.42
CA HIS A 373 18.43 2.17 6.83
C HIS A 373 16.97 1.84 6.51
N ILE A 374 16.75 0.68 5.91
CA ILE A 374 15.46 0.31 5.31
C ILE A 374 15.08 -1.10 5.73
N THR A 375 13.83 -1.30 6.14
CA THR A 375 13.23 -2.63 6.21
C THR A 375 12.05 -2.70 5.26
N THR A 376 11.93 -3.78 4.51
CA THR A 376 10.80 -4.02 3.62
C THR A 376 10.62 -5.52 3.36
N PRO A 377 9.37 -6.03 3.31
CA PRO A 377 9.15 -7.44 2.96
C PRO A 377 9.39 -7.74 1.49
N TYR A 378 9.28 -6.73 0.63
CA TYR A 378 9.41 -6.86 -0.82
C TYR A 378 10.34 -5.78 -1.36
N LEU A 379 11.19 -6.19 -2.31
CA LEU A 379 12.14 -5.33 -3.00
C LEU A 379 11.96 -5.51 -4.51
N ILE A 380 10.96 -4.83 -5.06
CA ILE A 380 10.57 -4.92 -6.46
C ILE A 380 10.59 -3.50 -7.02
N LEU A 381 11.81 -3.07 -7.34
CA LEU A 381 12.13 -1.67 -7.62
C LEU A 381 11.81 -1.29 -9.06
N ASP A 382 11.33 -0.08 -9.22
CA ASP A 382 11.36 0.62 -10.49
C ASP A 382 12.76 1.23 -10.75
N ASP A 383 12.95 1.78 -11.93
CA ASP A 383 14.26 2.33 -12.32
C ASP A 383 14.63 3.58 -11.50
N THR A 384 13.65 4.37 -11.08
CA THR A 384 13.86 5.61 -10.31
C THR A 384 14.38 5.30 -8.92
N THR A 385 13.67 4.46 -8.17
CA THR A 385 14.06 4.04 -6.82
C THR A 385 15.38 3.26 -6.84
N LEU A 386 15.57 2.38 -7.84
CA LEU A 386 16.83 1.64 -8.02
C LEU A 386 18.02 2.59 -8.26
N ALA A 387 17.83 3.61 -9.11
CA ALA A 387 18.86 4.62 -9.37
C ALA A 387 19.17 5.46 -8.12
N ALA A 388 18.15 5.85 -7.36
CA ALA A 388 18.31 6.63 -6.13
C ALA A 388 19.09 5.87 -5.05
N LEU A 389 18.77 4.59 -4.81
CA LEU A 389 19.50 3.72 -3.88
C LEU A 389 20.97 3.58 -4.28
N LYS A 390 21.24 3.32 -5.56
CA LYS A 390 22.59 3.19 -6.09
C LYS A 390 23.37 4.52 -6.00
N PHE A 391 22.72 5.63 -6.26
CA PHE A 391 23.33 6.95 -6.19
C PHE A 391 23.68 7.33 -4.74
N ALA A 392 22.76 7.09 -3.79
CA ALA A 392 23.00 7.33 -2.38
C ALA A 392 24.24 6.56 -1.89
N ALA A 393 24.32 5.24 -2.18
CA ALA A 393 25.48 4.43 -1.80
C ALA A 393 26.78 4.90 -2.46
N LYS A 394 26.76 5.22 -3.77
CA LYS A 394 27.95 5.67 -4.51
C LYS A 394 28.49 7.03 -4.09
N ARG A 395 27.66 7.90 -3.53
CA ARG A 395 28.11 9.19 -2.95
C ARG A 395 28.59 9.08 -1.51
N GLY A 396 28.71 7.85 -0.96
CA GLY A 396 29.28 7.58 0.35
C GLY A 396 28.27 7.48 1.49
N VAL A 397 26.96 7.48 1.21
CA VAL A 397 25.92 7.22 2.21
C VAL A 397 25.87 5.72 2.49
N GLU A 398 25.86 5.33 3.77
CA GLU A 398 25.58 3.95 4.15
C GLU A 398 24.12 3.60 3.87
N VAL A 399 23.89 2.71 2.91
CA VAL A 399 22.54 2.22 2.59
C VAL A 399 22.45 0.75 2.96
N ILE A 400 21.62 0.45 3.98
CA ILE A 400 21.38 -0.93 4.45
C ILE A 400 19.90 -1.28 4.25
N ILE A 401 19.64 -2.45 3.63
CA ILE A 401 18.30 -2.99 3.43
C ILE A 401 18.19 -4.33 4.13
N ILE A 402 17.22 -4.49 5.03
CA ILE A 402 16.90 -5.78 5.66
C ILE A 402 15.66 -6.37 5.00
N MET A 403 15.80 -7.60 4.51
CA MET A 403 14.79 -8.39 3.80
C MET A 403 14.39 -9.64 4.60
N PRO A 404 13.27 -10.30 4.31
CA PRO A 404 12.95 -11.59 4.90
C PRO A 404 13.93 -12.69 4.47
N HIS A 405 14.33 -13.54 5.41
CA HIS A 405 15.06 -14.78 5.10
C HIS A 405 14.10 -15.90 4.67
N ILE A 406 12.96 -16.01 5.35
CA ILE A 406 11.89 -16.96 5.02
C ILE A 406 10.78 -16.19 4.28
N PRO A 407 10.61 -16.39 2.97
CA PRO A 407 9.61 -15.64 2.19
C PRO A 407 8.19 -16.19 2.38
N ASP A 408 7.20 -15.29 2.35
CA ASP A 408 5.78 -15.63 2.25
C ASP A 408 5.37 -16.03 0.83
N LYS A 409 6.00 -15.42 -0.19
CA LYS A 409 5.75 -15.64 -1.62
C LYS A 409 7.05 -15.87 -2.37
N LEU A 410 7.21 -17.09 -2.91
CA LEU A 410 8.43 -17.47 -3.62
C LEU A 410 8.74 -16.56 -4.82
N TYR A 411 7.73 -16.17 -5.59
CA TYR A 411 7.94 -15.33 -6.78
C TYR A 411 8.47 -13.93 -6.41
N ALA A 412 7.93 -13.31 -5.35
CA ALA A 412 8.38 -12.01 -4.86
C ALA A 412 9.83 -12.07 -4.34
N TYR A 413 10.19 -13.16 -3.67
CA TYR A 413 11.54 -13.40 -3.21
C TYR A 413 12.55 -13.61 -4.36
N LEU A 414 12.18 -14.41 -5.39
CA LEU A 414 13.02 -14.58 -6.57
C LEU A 414 13.24 -13.26 -7.30
N LEU A 415 12.20 -12.46 -7.39
CA LEU A 415 12.24 -11.14 -8.03
C LEU A 415 13.11 -10.18 -7.22
N ALA A 416 12.95 -10.08 -5.90
CA ALA A 416 13.79 -9.28 -5.02
C ALA A 416 15.28 -9.66 -5.15
N ARG A 417 15.60 -10.93 -5.09
CA ARG A 417 16.98 -11.42 -5.25
C ARG A 417 17.60 -11.11 -6.62
N SER A 418 16.80 -10.82 -7.63
CA SER A 418 17.31 -10.42 -8.95
C SER A 418 17.96 -9.02 -8.92
N TYR A 419 17.60 -8.16 -7.95
CA TYR A 419 18.20 -6.83 -7.75
C TYR A 419 19.47 -6.86 -6.88
N TYR A 420 19.63 -7.88 -6.03
CA TYR A 420 20.70 -7.93 -5.03
C TYR A 420 22.10 -7.68 -5.61
N ALA A 421 22.47 -8.43 -6.65
CA ALA A 421 23.83 -8.31 -7.21
C ALA A 421 24.11 -6.92 -7.81
N GLU A 422 23.10 -6.23 -8.31
CA GLU A 422 23.21 -4.88 -8.85
C GLU A 422 23.39 -3.85 -7.73
N LEU A 423 22.58 -3.93 -6.69
CA LEU A 423 22.62 -3.06 -5.52
C LEU A 423 23.95 -3.24 -4.76
N LEU A 424 24.38 -4.50 -4.52
CA LEU A 424 25.64 -4.81 -3.86
C LEU A 424 26.88 -4.25 -4.59
N ARG A 425 26.88 -4.29 -5.95
CA ARG A 425 27.96 -3.67 -6.76
C ARG A 425 28.00 -2.15 -6.63
N ALA A 426 26.86 -1.53 -6.34
CA ALA A 426 26.77 -0.09 -6.14
C ALA A 426 27.17 0.35 -4.72
N GLY A 427 27.37 -0.60 -3.79
CA GLY A 427 27.73 -0.33 -2.41
C GLY A 427 26.58 -0.43 -1.40
N VAL A 428 25.35 -0.71 -1.87
CA VAL A 428 24.22 -0.99 -0.99
C VAL A 428 24.47 -2.29 -0.25
N GLN A 429 24.25 -2.32 1.06
CA GLN A 429 24.36 -3.52 1.89
C GLN A 429 22.98 -4.18 2.03
N ILE A 430 22.91 -5.49 1.87
CA ILE A 430 21.67 -6.26 1.97
C ILE A 430 21.84 -7.32 3.04
N TYR A 431 20.86 -7.42 3.92
CA TYR A 431 20.77 -8.40 4.98
C TYR A 431 19.45 -9.16 4.90
N GLU A 432 19.43 -10.40 5.33
CA GLU A 432 18.23 -11.20 5.47
C GLU A 432 17.97 -11.55 6.94
N TYR A 433 16.79 -11.20 7.46
CA TYR A 433 16.39 -11.45 8.84
C TYR A 433 16.19 -12.94 9.09
N THR A 434 17.14 -13.57 9.76
CA THR A 434 17.21 -15.03 9.90
C THR A 434 16.14 -15.66 10.80
N PRO A 435 15.59 -14.98 11.84
CA PRO A 435 14.57 -15.59 12.69
C PRO A 435 13.26 -15.89 11.97
N GLY A 436 12.98 -15.23 10.82
CA GLY A 436 11.74 -15.46 10.11
C GLY A 436 11.40 -14.45 9.02
N PHE A 437 10.18 -13.96 9.05
CA PHE A 437 9.64 -13.03 8.08
C PHE A 437 9.59 -11.61 8.65
N ILE A 438 10.34 -10.70 8.02
CA ILE A 438 10.25 -9.26 8.32
C ILE A 438 9.20 -8.63 7.42
N HIS A 439 8.15 -8.08 8.02
CA HIS A 439 7.05 -7.41 7.31
C HIS A 439 7.01 -5.90 7.60
N ALA A 440 7.91 -5.39 8.42
CA ALA A 440 8.05 -3.96 8.71
C ALA A 440 8.39 -3.16 7.44
N LYS A 441 7.81 -1.97 7.31
CA LYS A 441 8.08 -0.99 6.26
C LYS A 441 8.52 0.28 6.96
N MET A 442 9.81 0.43 7.07
CA MET A 442 10.38 1.62 7.70
C MET A 442 11.64 2.11 7.01
N PHE A 443 11.85 3.40 7.09
CA PHE A 443 13.08 4.10 6.73
C PHE A 443 13.54 4.88 7.94
N THR A 444 14.85 4.95 8.14
CA THR A 444 15.47 5.88 9.07
C THR A 444 16.73 6.46 8.43
N SER A 445 17.04 7.74 8.71
CA SER A 445 18.14 8.45 8.09
C SER A 445 18.70 9.52 9.00
N ASP A 446 20.02 9.51 9.15
CA ASP A 446 20.84 10.58 9.72
C ASP A 446 20.49 10.99 11.16
N ASP A 447 19.79 10.17 11.95
CA ASP A 447 19.21 10.46 13.27
C ASP A 447 18.19 11.61 13.26
N GLU A 448 17.73 12.02 12.08
CA GLU A 448 16.80 13.14 11.94
C GLU A 448 15.44 12.75 11.37
N LYS A 449 15.37 11.66 10.60
CA LYS A 449 14.18 11.29 9.82
C LYS A 449 13.83 9.82 10.02
N ALA A 450 12.55 9.54 10.14
CA ALA A 450 12.03 8.19 10.03
C ALA A 450 10.69 8.15 9.29
N VAL A 451 10.38 7.01 8.67
CA VAL A 451 9.04 6.69 8.13
C VAL A 451 8.64 5.33 8.66
N VAL A 452 7.41 5.25 9.15
CA VAL A 452 6.77 3.99 9.55
C VAL A 452 5.37 3.95 8.95
N GLY A 453 5.02 2.85 8.26
CA GLY A 453 3.72 2.77 7.63
C GLY A 453 3.46 1.45 6.92
N THR A 454 2.65 1.54 5.86
CA THR A 454 2.18 0.38 5.11
C THR A 454 2.90 0.18 3.78
N ILE A 455 3.67 1.19 3.30
CA ILE A 455 4.22 1.30 1.96
C ILE A 455 5.45 0.41 1.78
N ASN A 456 5.33 -0.67 1.00
CA ASN A 456 6.46 -1.52 0.62
C ASN A 456 7.28 -0.87 -0.52
N LEU A 457 8.52 -1.36 -0.72
CA LEU A 457 9.30 -1.08 -1.93
C LEU A 457 8.93 -2.05 -3.07
N ASP A 458 7.67 -2.00 -3.50
CA ASP A 458 7.17 -2.76 -4.64
C ASP A 458 6.15 -1.97 -5.47
N PHE A 459 5.94 -2.39 -6.73
CA PHE A 459 5.03 -1.71 -7.66
C PHE A 459 3.59 -1.65 -7.15
N ARG A 460 3.12 -2.65 -6.39
CA ARG A 460 1.75 -2.62 -5.87
C ARG A 460 1.56 -1.51 -4.87
N SER A 461 2.48 -1.40 -3.91
CA SER A 461 2.41 -0.33 -2.90
C SER A 461 2.61 1.04 -3.52
N LEU A 462 3.56 1.20 -4.45
CA LEU A 462 3.89 2.52 -5.00
C LEU A 462 2.91 3.01 -6.08
N TYR A 463 2.17 2.11 -6.77
CA TYR A 463 1.37 2.49 -7.95
C TYR A 463 -0.07 1.96 -7.97
N LEU A 464 -0.43 0.98 -7.14
CA LEU A 464 -1.70 0.27 -7.27
C LEU A 464 -2.55 0.22 -6.00
N HIS A 465 -1.95 0.45 -4.83
CA HIS A 465 -2.65 0.37 -3.56
C HIS A 465 -2.91 1.74 -2.96
N PHE A 466 -3.98 1.84 -2.17
CA PHE A 466 -4.10 2.89 -1.18
C PHE A 466 -3.20 2.53 0.00
N GLU A 467 -2.28 3.41 0.33
CA GLU A 467 -1.29 3.22 1.38
C GLU A 467 -1.30 4.41 2.34
N CYS A 468 -0.68 4.26 3.51
CA CYS A 468 -0.43 5.36 4.42
C CYS A 468 0.88 5.15 5.19
N ALA A 469 1.46 6.25 5.63
CA ALA A 469 2.62 6.24 6.51
C ALA A 469 2.67 7.52 7.34
N SER A 470 3.52 7.52 8.36
CA SER A 470 3.93 8.73 9.09
C SER A 470 5.40 9.00 8.84
N TYR A 471 5.71 10.20 8.39
CA TYR A 471 7.06 10.72 8.34
C TYR A 471 7.33 11.52 9.61
N PHE A 472 8.48 11.32 10.20
CA PHE A 472 8.94 11.97 11.42
C PHE A 472 10.23 12.75 11.14
N PHE A 473 10.28 13.99 11.61
CA PHE A 473 11.47 14.82 11.52
C PHE A 473 11.83 15.38 12.89
N ARG A 474 13.06 15.06 13.34
CA ARG A 474 13.60 15.45 14.65
C ARG A 474 12.67 15.15 15.83
N ASN A 475 11.84 14.12 15.69
CA ASN A 475 11.04 13.57 16.76
C ASN A 475 11.81 12.45 17.47
N ALA A 476 11.63 12.28 18.77
CA ALA A 476 12.33 11.27 19.56
C ALA A 476 12.16 9.84 18.99
N VAL A 477 11.00 9.56 18.38
CA VAL A 477 10.70 8.25 17.75
C VAL A 477 11.73 7.85 16.69
N VAL A 478 12.43 8.80 16.06
CA VAL A 478 13.48 8.51 15.06
C VAL A 478 14.55 7.62 15.65
N MET A 479 14.94 7.89 16.90
CA MET A 479 15.95 7.10 17.60
C MET A 479 15.44 5.72 18.01
N ASP A 480 14.16 5.62 18.38
CA ASP A 480 13.52 4.32 18.69
C ASP A 480 13.50 3.41 17.46
N VAL A 481 13.17 3.98 16.29
CA VAL A 481 13.16 3.26 15.00
C VAL A 481 14.57 2.81 14.62
N GLU A 482 15.59 3.68 14.79
CA GLU A 482 16.98 3.34 14.50
C GLU A 482 17.50 2.27 15.46
N GLU A 483 17.21 2.36 16.75
CA GLU A 483 17.62 1.35 17.73
C GLU A 483 17.03 -0.02 17.42
N ASP A 484 15.73 -0.07 17.03
CA ASP A 484 15.07 -1.30 16.61
C ASP A 484 15.68 -1.85 15.32
N PHE A 485 16.03 -0.96 14.36
CA PHE A 485 16.73 -1.36 13.15
C PHE A 485 18.06 -2.06 13.48
N GLN A 486 18.88 -1.48 14.36
CA GLN A 486 20.17 -2.05 14.77
C GLN A 486 20.01 -3.39 15.49
N LYS A 487 19.01 -3.52 16.37
CA LYS A 487 18.66 -4.80 17.02
C LYS A 487 18.22 -5.87 16.00
N THR A 488 17.54 -5.46 14.95
CA THR A 488 17.09 -6.33 13.86
C THR A 488 18.25 -6.73 12.96
N LEU A 489 19.15 -5.78 12.64
CA LEU A 489 20.35 -6.00 11.87
C LEU A 489 21.28 -7.04 12.54
N ALA A 490 21.43 -6.96 13.87
CA ALA A 490 22.23 -7.92 14.65
C ALA A 490 21.69 -9.37 14.57
N LYS A 491 20.41 -9.55 14.21
CA LYS A 491 19.76 -10.86 13.99
C LYS A 491 19.67 -11.25 12.51
N SER A 492 20.37 -10.51 11.64
CA SER A 492 20.27 -10.69 10.19
C SER A 492 21.59 -11.15 9.59
N GLU A 493 21.52 -11.97 8.55
CA GLU A 493 22.70 -12.45 7.81
C GLU A 493 23.02 -11.51 6.65
N ARG A 494 24.30 -11.11 6.55
CA ARG A 494 24.76 -10.27 5.44
C ARG A 494 24.82 -11.05 4.14
N ILE A 495 24.21 -10.54 3.11
CA ILE A 495 24.27 -11.11 1.75
C ILE A 495 25.47 -10.53 1.00
N THR A 496 26.21 -11.40 0.30
CA THR A 496 27.40 -11.04 -0.48
C THR A 496 27.18 -11.33 -1.97
N LEU A 497 28.07 -10.80 -2.80
CA LEU A 497 28.11 -11.14 -4.24
C LEU A 497 28.36 -12.64 -4.46
N GLU A 498 29.07 -13.30 -3.55
CA GLU A 498 29.32 -14.73 -3.60
C GLU A 498 28.00 -15.52 -3.37
N ASN A 499 27.19 -15.12 -2.38
CA ASN A 499 25.86 -15.70 -2.16
C ASN A 499 25.00 -15.57 -3.42
N CYS A 500 25.06 -14.40 -4.10
CA CYS A 500 24.32 -14.19 -5.35
C CYS A 500 24.81 -15.10 -6.50
N ARG A 501 26.13 -15.37 -6.58
CA ARG A 501 26.71 -16.28 -7.59
C ARG A 501 26.36 -17.74 -7.33
N LYS A 502 26.38 -18.17 -6.07
CA LYS A 502 26.01 -19.54 -5.63
C LYS A 502 24.53 -19.84 -5.78
N TYR A 503 23.68 -18.81 -5.90
CA TYR A 503 22.25 -19.04 -6.07
C TYR A 503 21.94 -19.75 -7.38
N PRO A 504 21.07 -20.77 -7.42
CA PRO A 504 20.85 -21.62 -8.60
C PRO A 504 20.52 -20.84 -9.87
N PHE A 505 21.17 -21.19 -10.98
CA PHE A 505 21.03 -20.48 -12.26
C PHE A 505 19.57 -20.34 -12.70
N ILE A 506 18.78 -21.43 -12.60
CA ILE A 506 17.35 -21.44 -12.99
C ILE A 506 16.56 -20.40 -12.17
N ARG A 507 16.80 -20.31 -10.86
CA ARG A 507 16.14 -19.33 -10.01
C ARG A 507 16.58 -17.89 -10.31
N ARG A 508 17.85 -17.67 -10.63
CA ARG A 508 18.35 -16.35 -11.09
C ARG A 508 17.71 -15.94 -12.42
N PHE A 509 17.61 -16.86 -13.36
CA PHE A 509 16.96 -16.62 -14.64
C PHE A 509 15.45 -16.33 -14.43
N ALA A 510 14.75 -17.13 -13.63
CA ALA A 510 13.35 -16.90 -13.29
C ALA A 510 13.13 -15.53 -12.66
N GLY A 511 13.96 -15.12 -11.69
CA GLY A 511 13.87 -13.80 -11.07
C GLY A 511 14.04 -12.65 -12.10
N LYS A 512 15.00 -12.78 -13.04
CA LYS A 512 15.17 -11.79 -14.11
C LYS A 512 14.00 -11.75 -15.09
N ALA A 513 13.46 -12.91 -15.46
CA ALA A 513 12.28 -12.99 -16.33
C ALA A 513 11.04 -12.37 -15.67
N LEU A 514 10.88 -12.57 -14.36
CA LEU A 514 9.79 -11.98 -13.58
C LEU A 514 9.86 -10.44 -13.54
N ARG A 515 11.04 -9.80 -13.72
CA ARG A 515 11.14 -8.33 -13.81
C ARG A 515 10.27 -7.74 -14.91
N ILE A 516 10.08 -8.45 -16.03
CA ILE A 516 9.23 -7.99 -17.13
C ILE A 516 7.76 -7.89 -16.69
N LEU A 517 7.34 -8.80 -15.81
CA LEU A 517 5.96 -8.88 -15.34
C LEU A 517 5.75 -8.19 -13.98
N ALA A 518 6.83 -7.71 -13.34
CA ALA A 518 6.80 -7.13 -12.01
C ALA A 518 5.73 -6.04 -11.82
N PRO A 519 5.54 -5.09 -12.76
CA PRO A 519 4.51 -4.06 -12.63
C PRO A 519 3.06 -4.58 -12.76
N LEU A 520 2.89 -5.81 -13.23
CA LEU A 520 1.57 -6.43 -13.39
C LEU A 520 1.24 -7.40 -12.23
N MET A 521 2.20 -7.62 -11.31
CA MET A 521 2.12 -8.61 -10.22
C MET A 521 1.66 -7.98 -8.86
#